data_6741c525204abb616094a133451c8428
#
_entry.id   6741c525204abb616094a133451c8428
#
_cell.length_a   1.000
_cell.length_b   1.000
_cell.length_c   1.000
_cell.angle_alpha   90.00
_cell.angle_beta   90.00
_cell.angle_gamma   90.00
#
_symmetry.space_group_name_H-M   'P 1'
#
loop_
_entity.id
_entity.type
_entity.pdbx_description
1 polymer ?
#
loop_
_entity_poly.entity_id
_entity_poly.type
_entity_poly.pdbx_seq_one_letter_code
_entity_poly.pdbx_strand_id
1 'polypeptide(L)'
;MKRGTAGPGRTLARAFPLVALLALGAQAASLGWMKGETGRYFTDRDWELVGETLQATLDGAPDGETREWSNGKSGARGSMTPLSTETRDDVTCRRLRVESVAKGSSSSHSYLFCRRGDGSWRIGEPAG
;
A
#
# COMPACT_ATOMS: atom_id res chain seq x y z
N MET A 1 -21.18 -49.90 22.57
CA MET A 1 -20.92 -49.55 22.25
C MET A 1 -20.37 -48.63 21.86
N LYS A 2 -20.20 -48.28 21.58
CA LYS A 2 -19.75 -47.57 21.22
C LYS A 2 -19.20 -46.84 20.72
N ARG A 3 -19.03 -46.64 20.35
CA ARG A 3 -18.58 -46.10 19.86
C ARG A 3 -18.26 -45.32 19.26
N GLY A 4 -18.10 -45.16 18.89
CA GLY A 4 -17.87 -44.56 18.21
C GLY A 4 -17.68 -43.67 17.85
N THR A 5 -17.75 -43.38 17.60
CA THR A 5 -17.67 -42.65 17.25
C THR A 5 -17.23 -41.76 16.85
N ALA A 6 -17.15 -41.40 16.58
CA ALA A 6 -16.84 -40.64 16.26
C ALA A 6 -16.12 -40.03 15.76
N GLY A 7 -15.82 -39.74 15.64
CA GLY A 7 -15.04 -39.18 15.24
C GLY A 7 -14.92 -38.38 14.29
N PRO A 8 -15.25 -38.30 13.88
CA PRO A 8 -15.15 -37.84 12.94
C PRO A 8 -15.02 -36.57 12.74
N GLY A 9 -15.06 -36.27 12.53
CA GLY A 9 -15.06 -35.23 12.28
C GLY A 9 -14.26 -34.31 12.38
N ARG A 10 -14.05 -34.00 12.46
CA ARG A 10 -13.44 -33.29 12.65
C ARG A 10 -12.67 -32.76 11.91
N THR A 11 -12.45 -32.48 11.46
CA THR A 11 -11.62 -32.26 10.75
C THR A 11 -11.80 -31.20 10.00
N LEU A 12 -12.06 -30.81 9.60
CA LEU A 12 -12.25 -29.95 8.92
C LEU A 12 -11.79 -28.78 9.04
N ALA A 13 -11.89 -28.14 8.86
CA ALA A 13 -11.58 -27.02 9.10
C ALA A 13 -10.45 -26.47 8.71
N ARG A 14 -9.97 -26.30 8.16
CA ARG A 14 -8.92 -25.88 7.87
C ARG A 14 -8.81 -25.16 6.77
N ALA A 15 -8.61 -24.61 6.19
CA ALA A 15 -8.48 -24.10 5.00
C ALA A 15 -8.74 -22.67 4.92
N PHE A 16 -9.03 -22.00 5.80
CA PHE A 16 -9.30 -20.71 5.66
C PHE A 16 -8.27 -19.73 5.44
N PRO A 17 -7.10 -19.79 5.90
CA PRO A 17 -6.08 -18.75 5.81
C PRO A 17 -5.65 -18.39 4.42
N LEU A 18 -5.91 -19.24 3.47
CA LEU A 18 -5.46 -18.97 2.14
C LEU A 18 -6.03 -17.73 1.51
N VAL A 19 -7.20 -17.36 1.92
CA VAL A 19 -7.85 -16.22 1.30
C VAL A 19 -7.14 -14.92 1.58
N ALA A 20 -6.54 -14.81 2.74
CA ALA A 20 -5.90 -13.57 3.12
C ALA A 20 -4.70 -13.25 2.26
N LEU A 21 -4.02 -14.27 1.75
CA LEU A 21 -2.84 -14.00 0.96
C LEU A 21 -3.13 -13.38 -0.38
N LEU A 22 -4.30 -13.66 -0.92
CA LEU A 22 -4.64 -13.11 -2.21
C LEU A 22 -4.82 -11.61 -2.19
N ALA A 23 -5.28 -11.09 -1.08
CA ALA A 23 -5.52 -9.67 -1.01
C ALA A 23 -4.23 -8.86 -1.05
N LEU A 24 -3.15 -9.41 -0.52
CA LEU A 24 -1.90 -8.67 -0.51
C LEU A 24 -1.31 -8.52 -1.90
N GLY A 25 -1.46 -9.53 -2.72
CA GLY A 25 -0.90 -9.45 -4.06
C GLY A 25 -1.56 -8.40 -4.91
N ALA A 26 -2.83 -8.15 -4.71
CA ALA A 26 -3.54 -7.21 -5.53
C ALA A 26 -3.09 -5.77 -5.30
N GLN A 27 -2.65 -5.46 -4.09
CA GLN A 27 -2.25 -4.10 -3.80
C GLN A 27 -0.91 -3.74 -4.39
N ALA A 28 0.00 -4.70 -4.50
CA ALA A 28 1.31 -4.42 -5.04
C ALA A 28 1.24 -4.00 -6.49
N ALA A 29 0.22 -4.42 -7.21
CA ALA A 29 0.12 -4.11 -8.63
C ALA A 29 -0.15 -2.66 -8.93
N SER A 30 -0.56 -1.87 -7.93
CA SER A 30 -0.96 -0.50 -8.19
C SER A 30 0.17 0.51 -8.08
N LEU A 31 1.42 0.07 -8.00
CA LEU A 31 2.53 0.99 -7.81
C LEU A 31 3.30 1.32 -9.09
N GLY A 32 2.77 0.91 -10.24
CA GLY A 32 3.47 1.17 -11.49
C GLY A 32 3.72 2.63 -11.79
N TRP A 33 2.88 3.52 -11.25
CA TRP A 33 3.04 4.93 -11.48
C TRP A 33 4.33 5.51 -10.87
N MET A 34 4.96 4.79 -9.96
CA MET A 34 6.19 5.24 -9.35
C MET A 34 7.45 4.78 -10.09
N LYS A 35 7.30 4.05 -11.17
CA LYS A 35 8.47 3.58 -11.89
C LYS A 35 9.03 4.70 -12.71
N GLY A 36 9.74 5.56 -12.17
CA GLY A 36 10.38 6.63 -12.87
C GLY A 36 11.83 6.59 -12.56
N GLU A 37 12.41 7.72 -12.33
CA GLU A 37 13.81 7.86 -12.16
C GLU A 37 14.34 7.07 -11.01
N THR A 38 13.83 7.27 -9.82
CA THR A 38 14.37 6.62 -8.63
C THR A 38 13.82 5.21 -8.47
N GLY A 39 12.55 5.01 -8.83
CA GLY A 39 11.92 3.70 -8.66
C GLY A 39 12.59 2.58 -9.43
N ARG A 40 13.28 2.90 -10.52
CA ARG A 40 13.96 1.85 -11.28
C ARG A 40 15.07 1.19 -10.50
N TYR A 41 15.51 1.79 -9.41
CA TYR A 41 16.57 1.20 -8.59
C TYR A 41 16.02 0.45 -7.39
N PHE A 42 14.71 0.37 -7.24
CA PHE A 42 14.10 -0.30 -6.09
C PHE A 42 14.15 -1.81 -6.24
N THR A 43 14.44 -2.49 -5.16
CA THR A 43 14.34 -3.96 -5.10
C THR A 43 12.90 -4.35 -4.81
N ASP A 44 12.61 -5.64 -4.90
CA ASP A 44 11.27 -6.12 -4.56
C ASP A 44 10.89 -5.75 -3.13
N ARG A 45 11.83 -5.85 -2.20
CA ARG A 45 11.55 -5.49 -0.82
C ARG A 45 11.28 -4.00 -0.69
N ASP A 46 12.00 -3.18 -1.45
CA ASP A 46 11.73 -1.74 -1.43
C ASP A 46 10.30 -1.46 -1.87
N TRP A 47 9.83 -2.14 -2.92
CA TRP A 47 8.46 -1.94 -3.38
C TRP A 47 7.43 -2.38 -2.35
N GLU A 48 7.72 -3.44 -1.58
CA GLU A 48 6.83 -3.84 -0.51
C GLU A 48 6.72 -2.74 0.54
N LEU A 49 7.87 -2.16 0.92
CA LEU A 49 7.88 -1.09 1.91
C LEU A 49 7.15 0.14 1.41
N VAL A 50 7.30 0.46 0.14
CA VAL A 50 6.57 1.58 -0.47
C VAL A 50 5.06 1.33 -0.37
N GLY A 51 4.64 0.14 -0.74
CA GLY A 51 3.21 -0.18 -0.71
C GLY A 51 2.61 -0.12 0.68
N GLU A 52 3.32 -0.68 1.66
CA GLU A 52 2.86 -0.65 3.04
C GLU A 52 2.77 0.78 3.56
N THR A 53 3.79 1.58 3.27
CA THR A 53 3.82 2.96 3.74
C THR A 53 2.74 3.79 3.06
N LEU A 54 2.53 3.57 1.77
CA LEU A 54 1.50 4.28 1.04
C LEU A 54 0.12 4.01 1.63
N GLN A 55 -0.19 2.75 1.85
CA GLN A 55 -1.49 2.38 2.38
C GLN A 55 -1.69 2.97 3.77
N ALA A 56 -0.69 2.84 4.64
CA ALA A 56 -0.80 3.34 6.00
C ALA A 56 -0.93 4.87 6.03
N THR A 57 -0.20 5.53 5.14
CA THR A 57 -0.23 7.00 5.09
C THR A 57 -1.60 7.49 4.62
N LEU A 58 -2.10 6.91 3.54
CA LEU A 58 -3.39 7.34 3.01
C LEU A 58 -4.53 7.02 3.95
N ASP A 59 -4.46 5.87 4.63
CA ASP A 59 -5.54 5.48 5.53
C ASP A 59 -5.52 6.21 6.86
N GLY A 60 -4.35 6.59 7.36
CA GLY A 60 -4.30 7.03 8.73
C GLY A 60 -3.49 8.27 9.07
N ALA A 61 -2.66 8.76 8.17
CA ALA A 61 -1.83 9.91 8.53
C ALA A 61 -2.64 11.21 8.38
N PRO A 62 -2.61 12.08 9.39
CA PRO A 62 -3.22 13.41 9.23
C PRO A 62 -2.48 14.22 8.17
N ASP A 63 -3.16 15.19 7.59
CA ASP A 63 -2.51 16.09 6.63
C ASP A 63 -1.32 16.75 7.32
N GLY A 64 -0.19 16.76 6.63
CA GLY A 64 1.03 17.35 7.13
C GLY A 64 1.96 16.39 7.85
N GLU A 65 1.49 15.19 8.21
CA GLU A 65 2.33 14.24 8.91
C GLU A 65 3.11 13.37 7.93
N THR A 66 4.41 13.34 8.08
CA THR A 66 5.28 12.55 7.19
C THR A 66 5.48 11.15 7.74
N ARG A 67 5.33 10.16 6.88
CA ARG A 67 5.63 8.77 7.18
C ARG A 67 6.81 8.33 6.34
N GLU A 68 7.73 7.60 6.93
CA GLU A 68 8.98 7.23 6.27
C GLU A 68 9.14 5.73 6.16
N TRP A 69 9.90 5.30 5.16
CA TRP A 69 10.32 3.92 5.03
C TRP A 69 11.79 3.89 4.65
N SER A 70 12.46 2.82 4.99
CA SER A 70 13.86 2.64 4.60
C SER A 70 14.17 1.16 4.55
N ASN A 71 15.15 0.82 3.72
CA ASN A 71 15.63 -0.54 3.59
C ASN A 71 17.15 -0.53 3.75
N GLY A 72 17.63 -0.97 4.90
CA GLY A 72 19.06 -0.93 5.18
C GLY A 72 19.89 -1.78 4.25
N LYS A 73 19.28 -2.80 3.61
CA LYS A 73 20.04 -3.64 2.71
C LYS A 73 20.27 -2.99 1.37
N SER A 74 19.29 -2.32 0.83
CA SER A 74 19.45 -1.66 -0.47
C SER A 74 19.92 -0.24 -0.33
N GLY A 75 19.72 0.37 0.82
CA GLY A 75 20.01 1.79 1.01
C GLY A 75 18.91 2.70 0.51
N ALA A 76 17.84 2.15 -0.04
CA ALA A 76 16.74 2.97 -0.51
C ALA A 76 15.90 3.45 0.66
N ARG A 77 15.29 4.61 0.49
CA ARG A 77 14.43 5.18 1.51
C ARG A 77 13.49 6.20 0.89
N GLY A 78 12.46 6.55 1.61
CA GLY A 78 11.52 7.54 1.11
C GLY A 78 10.61 8.05 2.20
N SER A 79 9.77 8.99 1.81
CA SER A 79 8.79 9.56 2.72
C SER A 79 7.53 9.91 1.96
N MET A 80 6.43 9.97 2.69
CA MET A 80 5.13 10.31 2.15
C MET A 80 4.44 11.25 3.10
N THR A 81 3.89 12.34 2.57
CA THR A 81 3.25 13.36 3.39
C THR A 81 1.93 13.75 2.74
N PRO A 82 0.81 13.51 3.41
CA PRO A 82 -0.46 14.00 2.87
C PRO A 82 -0.47 15.52 2.96
N LEU A 83 -0.81 16.17 1.88
CA LEU A 83 -0.84 17.62 1.82
C LEU A 83 -2.23 18.18 2.04
N SER A 84 -3.24 17.49 1.55
CA SER A 84 -4.62 17.93 1.71
C SER A 84 -5.56 16.75 1.49
N THR A 85 -6.76 16.88 2.02
CA THR A 85 -7.79 15.85 1.90
C THR A 85 -9.10 16.54 1.59
N GLU A 86 -9.81 16.04 0.58
CA GLU A 86 -11.11 16.58 0.20
C GLU A 86 -12.08 15.45 -0.03
N THR A 87 -13.33 15.67 0.34
CA THR A 87 -14.41 14.74 0.03
C THR A 87 -15.42 15.46 -0.84
N ARG A 88 -15.72 14.86 -1.98
CA ARG A 88 -16.64 15.46 -2.92
C ARG A 88 -17.48 14.34 -3.50
N ASP A 89 -18.80 14.47 -3.41
CA ASP A 89 -19.73 13.45 -3.90
C ASP A 89 -19.42 12.09 -3.31
N ASP A 90 -19.15 12.06 -2.02
CA ASP A 90 -18.86 10.85 -1.25
C ASP A 90 -17.55 10.17 -1.66
N VAL A 91 -16.71 10.85 -2.42
CA VAL A 91 -15.40 10.34 -2.78
C VAL A 91 -14.34 11.16 -2.06
N THR A 92 -13.49 10.48 -1.30
CA THR A 92 -12.40 11.14 -0.59
C THR A 92 -11.14 11.04 -1.43
N CYS A 93 -10.50 12.18 -1.66
CA CYS A 93 -9.24 12.23 -2.38
C CYS A 93 -8.20 12.94 -1.53
N ARG A 94 -6.97 12.47 -1.61
CA ARG A 94 -5.87 13.03 -0.85
C ARG A 94 -4.70 13.34 -1.77
N ARG A 95 -4.13 14.51 -1.62
CA ARG A 95 -2.93 14.87 -2.34
C ARG A 95 -1.75 14.46 -1.48
N LEU A 96 -0.84 13.72 -2.06
CA LEU A 96 0.26 13.14 -1.33
C LEU A 96 1.59 13.51 -1.97
N ARG A 97 2.53 14.01 -1.17
CA ARG A 97 3.89 14.20 -1.66
C ARG A 97 4.67 12.93 -1.39
N VAL A 98 5.35 12.45 -2.43
CA VAL A 98 6.14 11.22 -2.33
C VAL A 98 7.57 11.57 -2.68
N GLU A 99 8.49 11.26 -1.77
CA GLU A 99 9.91 11.51 -1.98
C GLU A 99 10.66 10.19 -1.85
N SER A 100 11.66 10.00 -2.68
CA SER A 100 12.40 8.73 -2.72
C SER A 100 13.86 8.98 -3.02
N VAL A 101 14.70 8.13 -2.45
CA VAL A 101 16.15 8.17 -2.70
C VAL A 101 16.63 6.74 -2.87
N ALA A 102 17.38 6.49 -3.93
CA ALA A 102 18.00 5.18 -4.17
C ALA A 102 19.17 5.35 -5.12
N LYS A 103 20.31 4.76 -4.79
CA LYS A 103 21.48 4.75 -5.67
C LYS A 103 21.90 6.14 -6.14
N GLY A 104 21.88 7.10 -5.27
CA GLY A 104 22.26 8.45 -5.62
C GLY A 104 21.22 9.24 -6.39
N SER A 105 20.09 8.64 -6.69
CA SER A 105 18.99 9.30 -7.38
C SER A 105 17.96 9.72 -6.36
N SER A 106 17.34 10.88 -6.56
CA SER A 106 16.24 11.30 -5.68
C SER A 106 15.10 11.86 -6.52
N SER A 107 13.90 11.75 -6.01
CA SER A 107 12.72 12.27 -6.70
C SER A 107 11.73 12.80 -5.67
N SER A 108 10.92 13.75 -6.09
CA SER A 108 9.89 14.34 -5.27
C SER A 108 8.72 14.71 -6.18
N HIS A 109 7.58 14.12 -5.94
CA HIS A 109 6.40 14.36 -6.76
C HIS A 109 5.17 14.36 -5.90
N SER A 110 4.12 15.01 -6.37
CA SER A 110 2.82 15.00 -5.70
C SER A 110 1.81 14.31 -6.58
N TYR A 111 0.97 13.50 -5.96
CA TYR A 111 -0.06 12.75 -6.65
C TYR A 111 -1.39 12.91 -5.94
N LEU A 112 -2.47 12.79 -6.69
CA LEU A 112 -3.80 12.78 -6.11
C LEU A 112 -4.29 11.35 -6.07
N PHE A 113 -4.64 10.86 -4.88
CA PHE A 113 -5.21 9.53 -4.71
C PHE A 113 -6.65 9.66 -4.28
N CYS A 114 -7.53 8.89 -4.90
CA CYS A 114 -8.94 8.90 -4.52
C CYS A 114 -9.35 7.52 -4.06
N ARG A 115 -10.19 7.45 -3.04
CA ARG A 115 -10.59 6.20 -2.44
C ARG A 115 -11.75 5.61 -3.20
N ARG A 116 -11.64 4.31 -3.49
CA ARG A 116 -12.71 3.59 -4.15
C ARG A 116 -13.69 3.05 -3.13
N GLY A 117 -14.84 2.61 -3.62
CA GLY A 117 -15.86 2.05 -2.75
C GLY A 117 -15.40 0.84 -1.96
N ASP A 118 -14.42 0.09 -2.47
CA ASP A 118 -13.88 -1.07 -1.77
C ASP A 118 -12.80 -0.69 -0.76
N GLY A 119 -12.52 0.60 -0.60
CA GLY A 119 -11.52 1.07 0.35
C GLY A 119 -10.13 1.20 -0.22
N SER A 120 -9.90 0.80 -1.45
CA SER A 120 -8.58 0.93 -2.05
C SER A 120 -8.39 2.34 -2.59
N TRP A 121 -7.13 2.75 -2.69
CA TRP A 121 -6.78 4.06 -3.23
C TRP A 121 -6.21 3.92 -4.62
N ARG A 122 -6.58 4.82 -5.49
CA ARG A 122 -6.08 4.84 -6.84
C ARG A 122 -5.65 6.24 -7.19
N ILE A 123 -4.69 6.37 -8.08
CA ILE A 123 -4.31 7.69 -8.58
C ILE A 123 -5.51 8.27 -9.29
N GLY A 124 -5.94 9.44 -8.84
CA GLY A 124 -7.03 10.15 -9.45
C GLY A 124 -6.52 11.06 -10.53
N GLU A 125 -7.45 11.47 -11.39
CA GLU A 125 -7.12 12.45 -12.38
C GLU A 125 -6.91 13.74 -11.66
N PRO A 126 -5.87 14.45 -12.00
CA PRO A 126 -5.69 15.76 -11.42
C PRO A 126 -6.88 16.55 -11.83
N ALA A 127 -7.57 17.00 -10.87
CA ALA A 127 -8.73 17.74 -11.16
C ALA A 127 -8.33 18.89 -11.99
N GLY A 128 -8.83 18.95 -13.09
CA GLY A 128 -8.48 19.94 -14.08
C GLY A 128 -8.62 21.30 -13.56
#